data_506e709584839045fb7883161398e335
#
_entry.id   506e709584839045fb7883161398e335
#
_cell.length_a   1.000
_cell.length_b   1.000
_cell.length_c   1.000
_cell.angle_alpha   90.00
_cell.angle_beta   90.00
_cell.angle_gamma   90.00
#
_symmetry.space_group_name_H-M   'P 1'
#
loop_
_entity.id
_entity.type
_entity.pdbx_description
1 polymer ?
#
loop_
_entity_poly.entity_id
_entity_poly.type
_entity_poly.pdbx_seq_one_letter_code
_entity_poly.pdbx_strand_id
1 'polypeptide(L)'
;MRIPVFGSLYGGPILSDIQFRTERYGERNVFVTRHLPRLKVAGLNTIVTPAESLRELELFVREVKESEGQLAFARTPGEVQRIVDGGGCACILGASFATLGERLDSLPMLHELGVRLFTMSGNRRNAFIDGCTERGVSGLSDLGVDLVRQLEDLGILIDVSHASEQGVADIFEVTSTAVVVASHSNTRQIQDTVRNVSAEQIRQIAQRGGMVGVSLHPTLVTNNDPDVGDVARHMQTMVALVGDDHVGLGTDFVDYAHDVFQHKIKAIDPTGKLYGGVLHEYPRGVETIEKVGAIFDRLAQDGMVEHSLAKLRGGNLMWVLGRVSPDQPGAE
;
A
#
# COMPACT_ATOMS: atom_id res chain seq x y z
N MET A 1 -16.99 12.99 -19.18
CA MET A 1 -17.25 11.55 -18.90
C MET A 1 -16.38 11.20 -17.70
N ARG A 2 -16.95 10.60 -16.67
CA ARG A 2 -16.22 10.26 -15.44
C ARG A 2 -15.28 9.07 -15.73
N ILE A 3 -13.97 9.24 -15.50
CA ILE A 3 -12.98 8.19 -15.69
C ILE A 3 -12.99 7.26 -14.47
N PRO A 4 -13.08 5.93 -14.65
CA PRO A 4 -13.00 5.01 -13.52
C PRO A 4 -11.66 5.11 -12.79
N VAL A 5 -11.70 5.11 -11.45
CA VAL A 5 -10.48 5.03 -10.65
C VAL A 5 -9.96 3.60 -10.67
N PHE A 6 -8.71 3.43 -11.07
CA PHE A 6 -7.96 2.21 -10.93
C PHE A 6 -6.76 2.47 -10.03
N GLY A 7 -6.78 1.94 -8.82
CA GLY A 7 -5.87 2.32 -7.77
C GLY A 7 -5.20 1.15 -7.06
N SER A 8 -4.02 1.41 -6.49
CA SER A 8 -3.29 0.50 -5.63
C SER A 8 -3.08 1.13 -4.25
N LEU A 9 -3.43 0.39 -3.20
CA LEU A 9 -3.24 0.80 -1.80
C LEU A 9 -1.76 0.82 -1.40
N TYR A 10 -0.90 0.17 -2.16
CA TYR A 10 0.55 0.24 -2.05
C TYR A 10 1.19 0.04 -3.44
N GLY A 11 1.75 1.10 -3.98
CA GLY A 11 2.37 1.08 -5.32
C GLY A 11 3.78 0.48 -5.36
N GLY A 12 4.35 0.15 -4.20
CA GLY A 12 5.74 -0.24 -4.05
C GLY A 12 6.64 0.95 -3.63
N PRO A 13 7.94 0.74 -3.50
CA PRO A 13 8.90 1.74 -2.99
C PRO A 13 9.31 2.78 -4.05
N ILE A 14 8.31 3.39 -4.72
CA ILE A 14 8.54 4.41 -5.78
C ILE A 14 9.36 5.58 -5.26
N LEU A 15 9.09 6.05 -4.03
CA LEU A 15 9.78 7.20 -3.45
C LEU A 15 11.26 6.91 -3.20
N SER A 16 11.57 5.67 -2.81
CA SER A 16 12.97 5.22 -2.65
C SER A 16 13.72 5.19 -3.99
N ASP A 17 13.06 4.82 -5.10
CA ASP A 17 13.66 4.88 -6.43
C ASP A 17 13.92 6.33 -6.86
N ILE A 18 12.96 7.24 -6.61
CA ILE A 18 13.12 8.67 -6.87
C ILE A 18 14.32 9.22 -6.09
N GLN A 19 14.41 8.94 -4.80
CA GLN A 19 15.53 9.40 -3.98
C GLN A 19 16.87 8.87 -4.51
N PHE A 20 16.96 7.56 -4.72
CA PHE A 20 18.20 6.92 -5.19
C PHE A 20 18.68 7.51 -6.53
N ARG A 21 17.78 7.63 -7.51
CA ARG A 21 18.14 8.15 -8.83
C ARG A 21 18.51 9.62 -8.81
N THR A 22 17.79 10.40 -8.02
CA THR A 22 18.10 11.82 -7.84
C THR A 22 19.47 12.01 -7.18
N GLU A 23 19.77 11.28 -6.11
CA GLU A 23 21.00 11.47 -5.35
C GLU A 23 22.20 10.79 -6.00
N ARG A 24 22.00 9.65 -6.65
CA ARG A 24 23.09 8.88 -7.27
C ARG A 24 23.42 9.33 -8.67
N TYR A 25 22.40 9.70 -9.46
CA TYR A 25 22.55 9.99 -10.89
C TYR A 25 22.18 11.42 -11.27
N GLY A 26 21.67 12.22 -10.35
CA GLY A 26 21.19 13.58 -10.61
C GLY A 26 19.92 13.61 -11.48
N GLU A 27 19.18 12.50 -11.56
CA GLU A 27 17.95 12.42 -12.35
C GLU A 27 16.86 13.30 -11.73
N ARG A 28 16.00 13.88 -12.60
CA ARG A 28 14.83 14.69 -12.23
C ARG A 28 13.60 14.15 -12.94
N ASN A 29 12.43 14.47 -12.38
CA ASN A 29 11.15 14.02 -12.93
C ASN A 29 11.11 12.49 -13.11
N VAL A 30 11.72 11.76 -12.17
CA VAL A 30 11.85 10.29 -12.20
C VAL A 30 10.48 9.63 -12.26
N PHE A 31 9.50 10.13 -11.49
CA PHE A 31 8.15 9.61 -11.53
C PHE A 31 7.54 9.76 -12.93
N VAL A 32 7.59 10.97 -13.49
CA VAL A 32 6.98 11.29 -14.78
C VAL A 32 7.65 10.55 -15.93
N THR A 33 8.97 10.38 -15.87
CA THR A 33 9.73 9.78 -16.97
C THR A 33 9.82 8.25 -16.91
N ARG A 34 9.74 7.66 -15.72
CA ARG A 34 9.95 6.21 -15.51
C ARG A 34 8.70 5.48 -15.02
N HIS A 35 7.99 6.01 -14.03
CA HIS A 35 6.87 5.32 -13.41
C HIS A 35 5.53 5.62 -14.11
N LEU A 36 5.25 6.88 -14.35
CA LEU A 36 3.96 7.29 -14.92
C LEU A 36 3.63 6.65 -16.28
N PRO A 37 4.57 6.50 -17.24
CA PRO A 37 4.28 5.79 -18.50
C PRO A 37 3.83 4.35 -18.27
N ARG A 38 4.45 3.66 -17.32
CA ARG A 38 4.13 2.27 -16.97
C ARG A 38 2.77 2.16 -16.30
N LEU A 39 2.47 3.08 -15.35
CA LEU A 39 1.16 3.17 -14.73
C LEU A 39 0.05 3.44 -15.75
N LYS A 40 0.31 4.33 -16.75
CA LYS A 40 -0.64 4.60 -17.83
C LYS A 40 -0.91 3.36 -18.68
N VAL A 41 0.10 2.57 -19.01
CA VAL A 41 -0.08 1.29 -19.74
C VAL A 41 -0.90 0.31 -18.90
N ALA A 42 -0.65 0.24 -17.60
CA ALA A 42 -1.43 -0.57 -16.66
C ALA A 42 -2.87 -0.12 -16.48
N GLY A 43 -3.21 1.11 -16.89
CA GLY A 43 -4.47 1.78 -16.59
C GLY A 43 -4.57 2.30 -15.16
N LEU A 44 -3.49 2.18 -14.36
CA LEU A 44 -3.43 2.70 -12.99
C LEU A 44 -3.34 4.23 -13.02
N ASN A 45 -4.27 4.88 -12.36
CA ASN A 45 -4.38 6.33 -12.29
C ASN A 45 -4.40 6.88 -10.86
N THR A 46 -4.31 5.99 -9.88
CA THR A 46 -4.29 6.35 -8.46
C THR A 46 -3.36 5.42 -7.70
N ILE A 47 -2.46 5.97 -6.91
CA ILE A 47 -1.55 5.18 -6.07
C ILE A 47 -1.40 5.78 -4.68
N VAL A 48 -1.22 4.92 -3.69
CA VAL A 48 -0.74 5.30 -2.36
C VAL A 48 0.76 5.08 -2.32
N THR A 49 1.50 6.10 -1.88
CA THR A 49 2.98 6.10 -1.84
C THR A 49 3.46 6.44 -0.43
N PRO A 50 3.72 5.44 0.42
CA PRO A 50 4.34 5.68 1.72
C PRO A 50 5.79 6.14 1.58
N ALA A 51 6.13 7.24 2.26
CA ALA A 51 7.51 7.69 2.41
C ALA A 51 8.18 6.95 3.57
N GLU A 52 9.46 6.64 3.42
CA GLU A 52 10.31 6.07 4.48
C GLU A 52 11.23 7.12 5.11
N SER A 53 11.24 8.35 4.60
CA SER A 53 12.00 9.47 5.14
C SER A 53 11.39 10.81 4.74
N LEU A 54 11.70 11.87 5.51
CA LEU A 54 11.35 13.24 5.13
C LEU A 54 12.03 13.66 3.82
N ARG A 55 13.17 13.07 3.50
CA ARG A 55 13.89 13.32 2.24
C ARG A 55 13.12 12.77 1.03
N GLU A 56 12.59 11.56 1.14
CA GLU A 56 11.71 11.02 0.10
C GLU A 56 10.48 11.90 -0.12
N LEU A 57 9.87 12.36 0.98
CA LEU A 57 8.70 13.23 0.91
C LEU A 57 9.03 14.56 0.23
N GLU A 58 10.16 15.20 0.60
CA GLU A 58 10.63 16.44 -0.04
C GLU A 58 10.83 16.26 -1.55
N LEU A 59 11.51 15.19 -1.95
CA LEU A 59 11.77 14.89 -3.35
C LEU A 59 10.47 14.65 -4.12
N PHE A 60 9.52 13.95 -3.52
CA PHE A 60 8.24 13.69 -4.15
C PHE A 60 7.38 14.96 -4.31
N VAL A 61 7.38 15.83 -3.31
CA VAL A 61 6.74 17.16 -3.44
C VAL A 61 7.33 17.95 -4.61
N ARG A 62 8.63 17.88 -4.81
CA ARG A 62 9.30 18.49 -5.97
C ARG A 62 8.86 17.85 -7.28
N GLU A 63 8.84 16.51 -7.38
CA GLU A 63 8.39 15.77 -8.56
C GLU A 63 6.96 16.16 -8.96
N VAL A 64 6.04 16.23 -7.99
CA VAL A 64 4.65 16.65 -8.24
C VAL A 64 4.60 18.09 -8.75
N LYS A 65 5.36 19.01 -8.15
CA LYS A 65 5.44 20.40 -8.60
C LYS A 65 5.96 20.54 -10.03
N GLU A 66 6.96 19.76 -10.39
CA GLU A 66 7.61 19.79 -11.71
C GLU A 66 6.86 18.99 -12.77
N SER A 67 5.83 18.22 -12.40
CA SER A 67 5.08 17.32 -13.29
C SER A 67 4.14 18.02 -14.28
N GLU A 68 3.99 19.34 -14.19
CA GLU A 68 3.07 20.12 -15.03
C GLU A 68 1.63 19.60 -15.01
N GLY A 69 1.17 19.14 -13.82
CA GLY A 69 -0.19 18.63 -13.61
C GLY A 69 -0.39 17.15 -13.97
N GLN A 70 0.64 16.45 -14.44
CA GLN A 70 0.54 15.01 -14.70
C GLN A 70 0.41 14.18 -13.41
N LEU A 71 0.94 14.71 -12.29
CA LEU A 71 0.80 14.17 -10.93
C LEU A 71 0.15 15.22 -10.04
N ALA A 72 -0.71 14.80 -9.15
CA ALA A 72 -1.23 15.67 -8.11
C ALA A 72 -1.48 14.91 -6.82
N PHE A 73 -1.27 15.57 -5.68
CA PHE A 73 -1.65 15.01 -4.39
C PHE A 73 -3.17 15.02 -4.23
N ALA A 74 -3.70 13.93 -3.72
CA ALA A 74 -5.10 13.80 -3.36
C ALA A 74 -5.24 13.40 -1.89
N ARG A 75 -6.15 14.06 -1.18
CA ARG A 75 -6.46 13.84 0.24
C ARG A 75 -7.84 13.23 0.43
N THR A 76 -8.75 13.49 -0.52
CA THR A 76 -10.14 13.05 -0.47
C THR A 76 -10.53 12.30 -1.76
N PRO A 77 -11.62 11.50 -1.73
CA PRO A 77 -12.13 10.83 -2.93
C PRO A 77 -12.48 11.80 -4.06
N GLY A 78 -13.05 12.97 -3.74
CA GLY A 78 -13.39 14.01 -4.73
C GLY A 78 -12.15 14.58 -5.40
N GLU A 79 -11.07 14.79 -4.65
CA GLU A 79 -9.78 15.20 -5.22
C GLU A 79 -9.18 14.15 -6.14
N VAL A 80 -9.20 12.87 -5.73
CA VAL A 80 -8.77 11.74 -6.58
C VAL A 80 -9.55 11.77 -7.90
N GLN A 81 -10.87 11.80 -7.83
CA GLN A 81 -11.71 11.76 -9.03
C GLN A 81 -11.44 12.96 -9.96
N ARG A 82 -11.29 14.16 -9.40
CA ARG A 82 -11.03 15.39 -10.18
C ARG A 82 -9.69 15.31 -10.92
N ILE A 83 -8.63 14.80 -10.25
CA ILE A 83 -7.32 14.60 -10.86
C ILE A 83 -7.41 13.58 -11.99
N VAL A 84 -8.06 12.45 -11.75
CA VAL A 84 -8.23 11.37 -12.74
C VAL A 84 -9.06 11.85 -13.93
N ASP A 85 -10.15 12.56 -13.71
CA ASP A 85 -10.99 13.12 -14.78
C ASP A 85 -10.24 14.16 -15.62
N GLY A 86 -9.24 14.84 -15.01
CA GLY A 86 -8.30 15.73 -15.70
C GLY A 86 -7.18 15.01 -16.47
N GLY A 87 -7.14 13.67 -16.45
CA GLY A 87 -6.10 12.87 -17.11
C GLY A 87 -4.78 12.77 -16.33
N GLY A 88 -4.73 13.25 -15.10
CA GLY A 88 -3.60 13.14 -14.18
C GLY A 88 -3.58 11.80 -13.41
N CYS A 89 -2.46 11.55 -12.72
CA CYS A 89 -2.33 10.47 -11.76
C CYS A 89 -2.48 11.03 -10.33
N ALA A 90 -3.43 10.51 -9.58
CA ALA A 90 -3.66 10.89 -8.20
C ALA A 90 -2.69 10.15 -7.26
N CYS A 91 -1.96 10.92 -6.46
CA CYS A 91 -1.01 10.40 -5.49
C CYS A 91 -1.52 10.67 -4.07
N ILE A 92 -1.85 9.61 -3.35
CA ILE A 92 -2.22 9.67 -1.94
C ILE A 92 -0.95 9.47 -1.12
N LEU A 93 -0.61 10.47 -0.30
CA LEU A 93 0.58 10.38 0.54
C LEU A 93 0.39 9.40 1.68
N GLY A 94 1.37 8.52 1.84
CA GLY A 94 1.58 7.74 3.03
C GLY A 94 2.85 8.17 3.77
N ALA A 95 2.95 7.77 5.02
CA ALA A 95 4.16 7.82 5.83
C ALA A 95 4.38 6.46 6.50
N SER A 96 5.55 6.26 7.07
CA SER A 96 5.88 5.04 7.81
C SER A 96 6.53 5.38 9.15
N PHE A 97 6.68 4.36 9.98
CA PHE A 97 7.47 4.46 11.21
C PHE A 97 8.87 5.05 10.96
N ALA A 98 9.48 4.77 9.80
CA ALA A 98 10.80 5.28 9.45
C ALA A 98 10.79 6.79 9.12
N THR A 99 9.69 7.31 8.55
CA THR A 99 9.51 8.74 8.29
C THR A 99 9.39 9.54 9.59
N LEU A 100 8.63 8.98 10.55
CA LEU A 100 8.34 9.64 11.82
C LEU A 100 9.52 9.56 12.79
N GLY A 101 10.33 8.50 12.73
CA GLY A 101 11.27 8.17 13.80
C GLY A 101 10.51 7.96 15.11
N GLU A 102 11.02 8.53 16.23
CA GLU A 102 10.35 8.43 17.54
C GLU A 102 9.61 9.74 17.93
N ARG A 103 9.34 10.61 16.94
CA ARG A 103 8.81 11.95 17.17
C ARG A 103 7.34 12.08 16.81
N LEU A 104 6.45 11.73 17.73
CA LEU A 104 4.99 11.83 17.53
C LEU A 104 4.52 13.26 17.28
N ASP A 105 5.24 14.26 17.78
CA ASP A 105 4.94 15.69 17.59
C ASP A 105 4.98 16.13 16.11
N SER A 106 5.57 15.33 15.22
CA SER A 106 5.59 15.58 13.78
C SER A 106 4.35 15.06 13.05
N LEU A 107 3.53 14.22 13.68
CA LEU A 107 2.39 13.57 13.01
C LEU A 107 1.32 14.56 12.53
N PRO A 108 0.93 15.60 13.32
CA PRO A 108 -0.01 16.61 12.83
C PRO A 108 0.49 17.35 11.58
N MET A 109 1.79 17.64 11.52
CA MET A 109 2.39 18.27 10.33
C MET A 109 2.30 17.34 9.11
N LEU A 110 2.58 16.05 9.27
CA LEU A 110 2.45 15.07 8.17
C LEU A 110 1.00 14.98 7.68
N HIS A 111 0.02 15.01 8.59
CA HIS A 111 -1.40 15.04 8.23
C HIS A 111 -1.76 16.29 7.42
N GLU A 112 -1.29 17.49 7.84
CA GLU A 112 -1.50 18.73 7.11
C GLU A 112 -0.83 18.73 5.72
N LEU A 113 0.32 18.06 5.57
CA LEU A 113 0.94 17.83 4.27
C LEU A 113 0.13 16.91 3.36
N GLY A 114 -0.84 16.19 3.90
CA GLY A 114 -1.74 15.32 3.14
C GLY A 114 -1.52 13.83 3.34
N VAL A 115 -0.74 13.42 4.34
CA VAL A 115 -0.61 11.99 4.68
C VAL A 115 -1.97 11.44 5.11
N ARG A 116 -2.40 10.33 4.48
CA ARG A 116 -3.67 9.64 4.75
C ARG A 116 -3.50 8.15 5.06
N LEU A 117 -2.30 7.63 4.98
CA LEU A 117 -1.97 6.26 5.37
C LEU A 117 -0.67 6.25 6.17
N PHE A 118 -0.61 5.44 7.22
CA PHE A 118 0.59 5.26 8.04
C PHE A 118 0.93 3.77 8.17
N THR A 119 2.10 3.37 7.65
CA THR A 119 2.61 2.00 7.75
C THR A 119 3.32 1.83 9.10
N MET A 120 2.75 1.00 9.97
CA MET A 120 3.18 0.82 11.36
C MET A 120 4.52 0.11 11.46
N SER A 121 4.82 -0.81 10.53
CA SER A 121 5.93 -1.74 10.68
C SER A 121 6.61 -2.05 9.34
N GLY A 122 7.89 -2.41 9.43
CA GLY A 122 8.57 -3.30 8.48
C GLY A 122 8.60 -4.72 9.04
N ASN A 123 9.42 -5.61 8.46
CA ASN A 123 9.52 -6.99 8.92
C ASN A 123 10.09 -7.13 10.35
N ARG A 124 10.81 -6.14 10.84
CA ARG A 124 11.48 -6.14 12.16
C ARG A 124 10.81 -5.19 13.13
N ARG A 125 11.17 -5.35 14.41
CA ARG A 125 10.79 -4.43 15.48
C ARG A 125 11.27 -3.01 15.19
N ASN A 126 10.41 -2.05 15.50
CA ASN A 126 10.74 -0.64 15.60
C ASN A 126 10.33 -0.09 16.97
N ALA A 127 10.41 1.21 17.18
CA ALA A 127 10.06 1.84 18.46
C ALA A 127 8.58 1.69 18.86
N PHE A 128 7.70 1.41 17.91
CA PHE A 128 6.25 1.40 18.10
C PHE A 128 5.66 -0.01 18.23
N ILE A 129 6.16 -0.96 17.42
CA ILE A 129 5.52 -2.26 17.21
C ILE A 129 6.53 -3.33 16.79
N ASP A 130 6.23 -4.58 17.06
CA ASP A 130 6.95 -5.71 16.52
C ASP A 130 6.55 -5.99 15.07
N GLY A 131 7.56 -6.26 14.22
CA GLY A 131 7.35 -6.78 12.88
C GLY A 131 7.08 -8.27 12.86
N CYS A 132 6.51 -8.76 11.76
CA CYS A 132 6.05 -10.15 11.63
C CYS A 132 7.15 -11.22 11.69
N THR A 133 8.44 -10.84 11.56
CA THR A 133 9.57 -11.79 11.63
C THR A 133 10.30 -11.78 12.97
N GLU A 134 9.80 -11.06 13.98
CA GLU A 134 10.38 -11.05 15.31
C GLU A 134 10.18 -12.40 16.02
N ARG A 135 11.18 -12.83 16.79
CA ARG A 135 11.16 -14.10 17.53
C ARG A 135 10.36 -14.04 18.81
N GLY A 136 10.43 -12.93 19.53
CA GLY A 136 9.67 -12.69 20.76
C GLY A 136 8.66 -11.59 20.46
N VAL A 137 7.39 -11.88 20.63
CA VAL A 137 6.30 -10.99 20.22
C VAL A 137 5.78 -10.24 21.44
N SER A 138 5.98 -8.92 21.46
CA SER A 138 5.49 -8.01 22.52
C SER A 138 4.34 -7.12 22.03
N GLY A 139 4.04 -7.09 20.71
CA GLY A 139 3.00 -6.26 20.15
C GLY A 139 3.36 -4.78 20.07
N LEU A 140 2.46 -3.90 20.50
CA LEU A 140 2.69 -2.45 20.62
C LEU A 140 3.56 -2.13 21.85
N SER A 141 4.44 -1.15 21.68
CA SER A 141 5.04 -0.45 22.83
C SER A 141 4.09 0.62 23.38
N ASP A 142 4.41 1.21 24.55
CA ASP A 142 3.66 2.37 25.07
C ASP A 142 3.65 3.52 24.06
N LEU A 143 4.79 3.78 23.41
CA LEU A 143 4.89 4.78 22.34
C LEU A 143 4.03 4.39 21.11
N GLY A 144 3.92 3.10 20.83
CA GLY A 144 3.05 2.56 19.79
C GLY A 144 1.57 2.78 20.08
N VAL A 145 1.15 2.61 21.31
CA VAL A 145 -0.21 2.91 21.78
C VAL A 145 -0.53 4.40 21.57
N ASP A 146 0.38 5.28 21.95
CA ASP A 146 0.20 6.73 21.75
C ASP A 146 0.14 7.10 20.27
N LEU A 147 0.97 6.48 19.42
CA LEU A 147 0.93 6.68 17.98
C LEU A 147 -0.42 6.26 17.39
N VAL A 148 -0.89 5.06 17.71
CA VAL A 148 -2.13 4.49 17.14
C VAL A 148 -3.34 5.36 17.51
N ARG A 149 -3.41 5.87 18.74
CA ARG A 149 -4.45 6.81 19.18
C ARG A 149 -4.41 8.13 18.41
N GLN A 150 -3.21 8.69 18.20
CA GLN A 150 -3.07 9.93 17.41
C GLN A 150 -3.45 9.71 15.93
N LEU A 151 -3.13 8.55 15.35
CA LEU A 151 -3.55 8.20 13.99
C LEU A 151 -5.08 8.10 13.88
N GLU A 152 -5.73 7.49 14.89
CA GLU A 152 -7.20 7.43 15.00
C GLU A 152 -7.81 8.82 15.08
N ASP A 153 -7.30 9.69 15.97
CA ASP A 153 -7.79 11.06 16.18
C ASP A 153 -7.64 11.94 14.93
N LEU A 154 -6.55 11.77 14.19
CA LEU A 154 -6.28 12.51 12.95
C LEU A 154 -7.02 11.94 11.73
N GLY A 155 -7.63 10.77 11.82
CA GLY A 155 -8.25 10.14 10.67
C GLY A 155 -7.22 9.71 9.63
N ILE A 156 -6.16 9.03 10.05
CA ILE A 156 -5.15 8.44 9.16
C ILE A 156 -5.35 6.92 9.12
N LEU A 157 -5.39 6.32 7.94
CA LEU A 157 -5.45 4.86 7.77
C LEU A 157 -4.26 4.19 8.45
N ILE A 158 -4.53 3.22 9.32
CA ILE A 158 -3.50 2.44 10.00
C ILE A 158 -3.18 1.20 9.17
N ASP A 159 -1.99 1.16 8.56
CA ASP A 159 -1.55 0.02 7.77
C ASP A 159 -0.80 -0.99 8.64
N VAL A 160 -1.37 -2.17 8.76
CA VAL A 160 -0.81 -3.30 9.54
C VAL A 160 0.00 -4.29 8.71
N SER A 161 0.24 -3.99 7.44
CA SER A 161 1.16 -4.80 6.63
C SER A 161 2.52 -4.88 7.33
N HIS A 162 3.12 -6.06 7.38
CA HIS A 162 4.34 -6.39 8.11
C HIS A 162 4.23 -6.44 9.66
N ALA A 163 3.15 -5.99 10.28
CA ALA A 163 3.02 -6.04 11.73
C ALA A 163 2.93 -7.49 12.24
N SER A 164 3.40 -7.71 13.46
CA SER A 164 3.24 -9.00 14.13
C SER A 164 1.77 -9.28 14.45
N GLU A 165 1.41 -10.54 14.60
CA GLU A 165 0.04 -10.94 14.94
C GLU A 165 -0.44 -10.29 16.23
N GLN A 166 0.41 -10.23 17.27
CA GLN A 166 0.11 -9.55 18.53
C GLN A 166 -0.04 -8.04 18.32
N GLY A 167 0.83 -7.41 17.52
CA GLY A 167 0.73 -5.98 17.24
C GLY A 167 -0.56 -5.61 16.52
N VAL A 168 -1.05 -6.46 15.61
CA VAL A 168 -2.36 -6.26 14.98
C VAL A 168 -3.48 -6.38 16.01
N ALA A 169 -3.44 -7.38 16.90
CA ALA A 169 -4.42 -7.55 17.95
C ALA A 169 -4.47 -6.34 18.90
N ASP A 170 -3.31 -5.85 19.32
CA ASP A 170 -3.19 -4.68 20.20
C ASP A 170 -3.77 -3.42 19.55
N ILE A 171 -3.55 -3.21 18.22
CA ILE A 171 -4.14 -2.08 17.49
C ILE A 171 -5.66 -2.13 17.56
N PHE A 172 -6.28 -3.30 17.36
CA PHE A 172 -7.73 -3.45 17.47
C PHE A 172 -8.25 -3.29 18.89
N GLU A 173 -7.43 -3.63 19.90
CA GLU A 173 -7.80 -3.46 21.31
C GLU A 173 -7.76 -1.98 21.73
N VAL A 174 -6.73 -1.22 21.33
CA VAL A 174 -6.54 0.16 21.79
C VAL A 174 -7.30 1.21 20.98
N THR A 175 -7.84 0.84 19.80
CA THR A 175 -8.64 1.72 18.94
C THR A 175 -10.09 1.28 18.89
N SER A 176 -11.01 2.23 18.64
CA SER A 176 -12.44 1.96 18.53
C SER A 176 -13.04 2.32 17.17
N THR A 177 -12.57 3.39 16.55
CA THR A 177 -13.07 3.96 15.30
C THR A 177 -12.05 3.97 14.18
N ALA A 178 -10.78 3.65 14.48
CA ALA A 178 -9.70 3.64 13.49
C ALA A 178 -10.03 2.72 12.30
N VAL A 179 -9.81 3.24 11.11
CA VAL A 179 -9.86 2.43 9.89
C VAL A 179 -8.51 1.76 9.69
N VAL A 180 -8.50 0.44 9.86
CA VAL A 180 -7.30 -0.39 9.74
C VAL A 180 -7.28 -1.05 8.36
N VAL A 181 -6.14 -1.04 7.69
CA VAL A 181 -5.93 -1.69 6.40
C VAL A 181 -4.69 -2.59 6.45
N ALA A 182 -4.65 -3.61 5.61
CA ALA A 182 -3.41 -4.28 5.23
C ALA A 182 -3.10 -3.86 3.80
N SER A 183 -2.21 -2.89 3.63
CA SER A 183 -2.01 -2.23 2.34
C SER A 183 -1.49 -3.16 1.25
N HIS A 184 -0.70 -4.18 1.63
CA HIS A 184 -0.09 -5.16 0.72
C HIS A 184 0.18 -6.49 1.45
N SER A 185 -0.86 -7.33 1.52
CA SER A 185 -0.81 -8.65 2.17
C SER A 185 -1.75 -9.63 1.48
N ASN A 186 -1.48 -10.93 1.63
CA ASN A 186 -2.32 -11.99 1.09
C ASN A 186 -2.97 -12.81 2.21
N THR A 187 -3.78 -13.82 1.88
CA THR A 187 -4.41 -14.65 2.91
C THR A 187 -3.58 -15.87 3.27
N ARG A 188 -3.42 -16.14 4.58
CA ARG A 188 -2.78 -17.36 5.08
C ARG A 188 -3.52 -18.64 4.68
N GLN A 189 -4.79 -18.57 4.31
CA GLN A 189 -5.55 -19.74 3.87
C GLN A 189 -4.97 -20.40 2.60
N ILE A 190 -4.23 -19.63 1.77
CA ILE A 190 -3.59 -20.10 0.55
C ILE A 190 -2.09 -20.28 0.76
N GLN A 191 -1.43 -19.24 1.28
CA GLN A 191 0.00 -19.23 1.55
C GLN A 191 0.24 -18.87 3.02
N ASP A 192 0.51 -19.93 3.84
CA ASP A 192 0.74 -19.77 5.27
C ASP A 192 2.14 -19.23 5.54
N THR A 193 2.23 -17.90 5.62
CA THR A 193 3.44 -17.17 6.00
C THR A 193 3.09 -16.09 7.00
N VAL A 194 4.02 -15.76 7.89
CA VAL A 194 3.86 -14.69 8.91
C VAL A 194 3.58 -13.32 8.29
N ARG A 195 3.92 -13.14 7.02
CA ARG A 195 3.71 -11.89 6.27
C ARG A 195 2.29 -11.73 5.74
N ASN A 196 1.55 -12.82 5.59
CA ASN A 196 0.15 -12.84 5.18
C ASN A 196 -0.80 -12.71 6.38
N VAL A 197 -1.99 -12.17 6.13
CA VAL A 197 -3.01 -11.95 7.16
C VAL A 197 -3.87 -13.20 7.36
N SER A 198 -4.24 -13.48 8.61
CA SER A 198 -5.14 -14.59 8.97
C SER A 198 -6.59 -14.26 8.58
N ALA A 199 -7.45 -15.27 8.48
CA ALA A 199 -8.87 -15.09 8.25
C ALA A 199 -9.54 -14.21 9.32
N GLU A 200 -9.07 -14.29 10.57
CA GLU A 200 -9.58 -13.48 11.67
C GLU A 200 -9.18 -12.01 11.50
N GLN A 201 -7.92 -11.73 11.19
CA GLN A 201 -7.45 -10.38 10.91
C GLN A 201 -8.19 -9.75 9.72
N ILE A 202 -8.46 -10.52 8.65
CA ILE A 202 -9.26 -10.04 7.50
C ILE A 202 -10.66 -9.63 7.95
N ARG A 203 -11.34 -10.44 8.81
CA ARG A 203 -12.66 -10.08 9.35
C ARG A 203 -12.61 -8.83 10.22
N GLN A 204 -11.62 -8.71 11.09
CA GLN A 204 -11.45 -7.54 11.96
C GLN A 204 -11.22 -6.26 11.14
N ILE A 205 -10.36 -6.33 10.10
CA ILE A 205 -10.16 -5.23 9.15
C ILE A 205 -11.48 -4.83 8.50
N ALA A 206 -12.24 -5.80 7.99
CA ALA A 206 -13.52 -5.54 7.34
C ALA A 206 -14.55 -4.94 8.30
N GLN A 207 -14.66 -5.43 9.55
CA GLN A 207 -15.55 -4.90 10.58
C GLN A 207 -15.25 -3.43 10.94
N ARG A 208 -13.99 -3.01 10.84
CA ARG A 208 -13.56 -1.61 11.03
C ARG A 208 -13.73 -0.77 9.76
N GLY A 209 -14.30 -1.34 8.70
CA GLY A 209 -14.48 -0.63 7.44
C GLY A 209 -13.17 -0.43 6.67
N GLY A 210 -12.18 -1.27 6.91
CA GLY A 210 -10.92 -1.27 6.19
C GLY A 210 -10.93 -2.21 4.98
N MET A 211 -9.76 -2.40 4.39
CA MET A 211 -9.56 -3.30 3.25
C MET A 211 -8.19 -3.97 3.27
N VAL A 212 -8.08 -5.09 2.54
CA VAL A 212 -6.82 -5.76 2.27
C VAL A 212 -6.43 -5.54 0.81
N GLY A 213 -5.27 -4.95 0.58
CA GLY A 213 -4.62 -4.84 -0.72
C GLY A 213 -3.82 -6.11 -1.03
N VAL A 214 -4.21 -6.86 -2.05
CA VAL A 214 -3.51 -8.08 -2.46
C VAL A 214 -2.17 -7.75 -3.05
N SER A 215 -1.11 -8.28 -2.46
CA SER A 215 0.28 -8.14 -2.88
C SER A 215 0.60 -9.10 -4.03
N LEU A 216 1.42 -8.63 -4.96
CA LEU A 216 1.94 -9.45 -6.05
C LEU A 216 3.33 -10.03 -5.73
N HIS A 217 3.85 -9.76 -4.54
CA HIS A 217 5.15 -10.31 -4.13
C HIS A 217 5.09 -11.85 -4.12
N PRO A 218 5.93 -12.54 -4.92
CA PRO A 218 5.75 -13.96 -5.23
C PRO A 218 5.71 -14.87 -4.00
N THR A 219 6.54 -14.61 -2.98
CA THR A 219 6.57 -15.42 -1.74
C THR A 219 5.30 -15.29 -0.89
N LEU A 220 4.49 -14.24 -1.12
CA LEU A 220 3.20 -14.05 -0.45
C LEU A 220 2.06 -14.70 -1.23
N VAL A 221 2.25 -14.94 -2.54
CA VAL A 221 1.26 -15.58 -3.40
C VAL A 221 1.32 -17.10 -3.23
N THR A 222 2.46 -17.72 -3.52
CA THR A 222 2.71 -19.15 -3.28
C THR A 222 4.20 -19.45 -3.41
N ASN A 223 4.65 -20.56 -2.80
CA ASN A 223 6.03 -21.05 -2.96
C ASN A 223 6.22 -21.89 -4.25
N ASN A 224 5.16 -22.13 -5.02
CA ASN A 224 5.12 -23.04 -6.16
C ASN A 224 4.93 -22.29 -7.48
N ASP A 225 5.96 -21.57 -7.96
CA ASP A 225 5.95 -20.93 -9.29
C ASP A 225 4.64 -20.16 -9.57
N PRO A 226 4.41 -19.02 -8.88
CA PRO A 226 3.13 -18.30 -8.87
C PRO A 226 2.73 -17.80 -10.26
N ASP A 227 1.42 -17.76 -10.51
CA ASP A 227 0.84 -17.15 -11.70
C ASP A 227 -0.33 -16.20 -11.37
N VAL A 228 -0.87 -15.54 -12.39
CA VAL A 228 -2.00 -14.61 -12.25
C VAL A 228 -3.24 -15.27 -11.65
N GLY A 229 -3.44 -16.57 -11.87
CA GLY A 229 -4.55 -17.33 -11.28
C GLY A 229 -4.39 -17.53 -9.78
N ASP A 230 -3.16 -17.67 -9.29
CA ASP A 230 -2.89 -17.73 -7.87
C ASP A 230 -3.17 -16.38 -7.18
N VAL A 231 -2.80 -15.27 -7.81
CA VAL A 231 -3.15 -13.92 -7.32
C VAL A 231 -4.66 -13.74 -7.28
N ALA A 232 -5.36 -14.09 -8.36
CA ALA A 232 -6.82 -14.01 -8.43
C ALA A 232 -7.49 -14.86 -7.33
N ARG A 233 -6.95 -16.03 -7.03
CA ARG A 233 -7.45 -16.93 -5.98
C ARG A 233 -7.35 -16.28 -4.59
N HIS A 234 -6.28 -15.53 -4.28
CA HIS A 234 -6.21 -14.76 -3.03
C HIS A 234 -7.34 -13.75 -2.93
N MET A 235 -7.62 -12.98 -4.00
CA MET A 235 -8.74 -12.03 -4.02
C MET A 235 -10.08 -12.74 -3.81
N GLN A 236 -10.34 -13.80 -4.58
CA GLN A 236 -11.59 -14.58 -4.47
C GLN A 236 -11.79 -15.16 -3.08
N THR A 237 -10.74 -15.68 -2.45
CA THR A 237 -10.79 -16.24 -1.09
C THR A 237 -11.14 -15.15 -0.06
N MET A 238 -10.56 -13.96 -0.18
CA MET A 238 -10.88 -12.84 0.70
C MET A 238 -12.31 -12.33 0.46
N VAL A 239 -12.73 -12.21 -0.81
CA VAL A 239 -14.11 -11.82 -1.17
C VAL A 239 -15.12 -12.82 -0.62
N ALA A 240 -14.84 -14.11 -0.69
CA ALA A 240 -15.69 -15.15 -0.09
C ALA A 240 -15.79 -15.03 1.44
N LEU A 241 -14.74 -14.50 2.09
CA LEU A 241 -14.66 -14.36 3.55
C LEU A 241 -15.38 -13.13 4.09
N VAL A 242 -15.26 -11.97 3.42
CA VAL A 242 -15.70 -10.66 3.94
C VAL A 242 -16.51 -9.81 2.95
N GLY A 243 -16.82 -10.33 1.76
CA GLY A 243 -17.47 -9.57 0.69
C GLY A 243 -16.49 -8.76 -0.16
N ASP A 244 -17.02 -8.21 -1.25
CA ASP A 244 -16.22 -7.50 -2.25
C ASP A 244 -15.90 -6.04 -1.89
N ASP A 245 -16.41 -5.52 -0.77
CA ASP A 245 -16.18 -4.15 -0.29
C ASP A 245 -14.82 -3.97 0.42
N HIS A 246 -14.12 -5.07 0.76
CA HIS A 246 -12.95 -5.05 1.65
C HIS A 246 -11.68 -5.61 1.00
N VAL A 247 -11.67 -5.75 -0.32
CA VAL A 247 -10.53 -6.31 -1.07
C VAL A 247 -10.13 -5.37 -2.20
N GLY A 248 -8.84 -5.27 -2.47
CA GLY A 248 -8.33 -4.46 -3.58
C GLY A 248 -6.88 -4.81 -3.91
N LEU A 249 -6.20 -3.90 -4.61
CA LEU A 249 -4.80 -4.06 -4.96
C LEU A 249 -3.88 -3.36 -3.95
N GLY A 250 -2.77 -4.02 -3.64
CA GLY A 250 -1.59 -3.47 -3.00
C GLY A 250 -0.37 -4.04 -3.71
N THR A 251 -0.09 -3.55 -4.91
CA THR A 251 0.76 -4.23 -5.91
C THR A 251 2.15 -4.60 -5.41
N ASP A 252 2.77 -3.75 -4.61
CA ASP A 252 4.11 -3.97 -4.05
C ASP A 252 5.16 -4.29 -5.12
N PHE A 253 5.08 -3.60 -6.26
CA PHE A 253 6.04 -3.77 -7.35
C PHE A 253 7.37 -3.09 -7.06
N VAL A 254 8.45 -3.85 -7.31
CA VAL A 254 9.86 -3.37 -7.23
C VAL A 254 10.64 -3.66 -8.51
N ASP A 255 9.97 -4.13 -9.57
CA ASP A 255 10.59 -4.54 -10.83
C ASP A 255 11.38 -3.40 -11.53
N TYR A 256 10.94 -2.15 -11.35
CA TYR A 256 11.61 -0.94 -11.85
C TYR A 256 12.78 -0.49 -10.98
N ALA A 257 12.84 -0.97 -9.77
CA ALA A 257 13.83 -0.60 -8.76
C ALA A 257 14.81 -1.74 -8.48
N HIS A 258 14.96 -2.68 -9.42
CA HIS A 258 15.78 -3.87 -9.25
C HIS A 258 17.17 -3.56 -8.70
N ASP A 259 17.86 -2.59 -9.29
CA ASP A 259 19.21 -2.18 -8.88
C ASP A 259 19.24 -1.54 -7.49
N VAL A 260 18.25 -0.69 -7.21
CA VAL A 260 18.08 0.02 -5.93
C VAL A 260 17.73 -0.96 -4.83
N PHE A 261 16.78 -1.85 -5.11
CA PHE A 261 16.25 -2.80 -4.15
C PHE A 261 17.27 -3.89 -3.83
N GLN A 262 18.02 -4.39 -4.81
CA GLN A 262 19.14 -5.31 -4.60
C GLN A 262 20.18 -4.72 -3.63
N HIS A 263 20.47 -3.44 -3.77
CA HIS A 263 21.42 -2.75 -2.89
C HIS A 263 20.87 -2.61 -1.46
N LYS A 264 19.59 -2.18 -1.32
CA LYS A 264 18.89 -2.10 -0.03
C LYS A 264 18.75 -3.47 0.62
N ILE A 265 18.31 -4.49 -0.12
CA ILE A 265 18.14 -5.86 0.41
C ILE A 265 19.48 -6.40 0.91
N LYS A 266 20.56 -6.26 0.17
CA LYS A 266 21.89 -6.70 0.64
C LYS A 266 22.32 -6.00 1.93
N ALA A 267 21.95 -4.74 2.12
CA ALA A 267 22.27 -3.98 3.32
C ALA A 267 21.45 -4.41 4.54
N ILE A 268 20.13 -4.67 4.36
CA ILE A 268 19.20 -5.00 5.45
C ILE A 268 19.04 -6.51 5.69
N ASP A 269 19.31 -7.33 4.67
CA ASP A 269 19.29 -8.80 4.75
C ASP A 269 20.53 -9.43 4.12
N PRO A 270 21.72 -9.21 4.68
CA PRO A 270 22.98 -9.76 4.14
C PRO A 270 23.01 -11.29 4.14
N THR A 271 22.10 -11.93 4.88
CA THR A 271 22.02 -13.39 4.98
C THR A 271 20.99 -14.02 4.03
N GLY A 272 20.17 -13.20 3.38
CA GLY A 272 19.08 -13.66 2.53
C GLY A 272 17.93 -14.37 3.27
N LYS A 273 17.89 -14.30 4.60
CA LYS A 273 16.87 -15.00 5.39
C LYS A 273 15.51 -14.34 5.39
N LEU A 274 15.46 -13.02 5.14
CA LEU A 274 14.21 -12.24 5.16
C LEU A 274 13.57 -12.16 3.78
N TYR A 275 14.39 -12.05 2.74
CA TYR A 275 13.95 -11.81 1.35
C TYR A 275 14.42 -12.88 0.38
N GLY A 276 14.98 -14.00 0.86
CA GLY A 276 15.46 -15.10 0.03
C GLY A 276 16.71 -14.78 -0.80
N GLY A 277 17.35 -13.64 -0.57
CA GLY A 277 18.60 -13.24 -1.24
C GLY A 277 18.48 -12.89 -2.73
N VAL A 278 17.29 -13.08 -3.33
CA VAL A 278 17.01 -12.82 -4.74
C VAL A 278 15.66 -12.12 -4.86
N LEU A 279 15.58 -11.09 -5.71
CA LEU A 279 14.28 -10.62 -6.18
C LEU A 279 13.68 -11.75 -7.01
N HIS A 280 12.65 -12.39 -6.47
CA HIS A 280 11.91 -13.41 -7.18
C HIS A 280 11.22 -12.78 -8.41
N GLU A 281 11.10 -13.54 -9.47
CA GLU A 281 10.27 -13.15 -10.61
C GLU A 281 8.81 -13.04 -10.12
N TYR A 282 8.14 -11.95 -10.49
CA TYR A 282 6.73 -11.75 -10.19
C TYR A 282 5.87 -12.85 -10.84
N PRO A 283 4.65 -13.10 -10.35
CA PRO A 283 3.80 -14.17 -10.86
C PRO A 283 3.62 -14.10 -12.37
N ARG A 284 3.70 -15.26 -13.03
CA ARG A 284 3.53 -15.36 -14.49
C ARG A 284 2.20 -14.76 -14.93
N GLY A 285 2.23 -13.94 -15.95
CA GLY A 285 1.11 -13.16 -16.46
C GLY A 285 0.97 -11.78 -15.85
N VAL A 286 1.67 -11.48 -14.75
CA VAL A 286 1.76 -10.16 -14.09
C VAL A 286 3.18 -9.83 -13.66
N GLU A 287 4.16 -10.17 -14.49
CA GLU A 287 5.59 -10.00 -14.20
C GLU A 287 6.01 -8.53 -14.08
N THR A 288 5.22 -7.64 -14.66
CA THR A 288 5.45 -6.20 -14.61
C THR A 288 4.16 -5.45 -14.31
N ILE A 289 4.28 -4.22 -13.79
CA ILE A 289 3.11 -3.43 -13.41
C ILE A 289 2.15 -3.16 -14.59
N GLU A 290 2.68 -3.08 -15.81
CA GLU A 290 1.89 -2.89 -17.03
C GLU A 290 0.86 -4.00 -17.27
N LYS A 291 1.10 -5.19 -16.71
CA LYS A 291 0.25 -6.37 -16.87
C LYS A 291 -0.77 -6.55 -15.74
N VAL A 292 -0.82 -5.66 -14.76
CA VAL A 292 -1.68 -5.83 -13.58
C VAL A 292 -3.17 -5.99 -13.93
N GLY A 293 -3.61 -5.46 -15.07
CA GLY A 293 -4.96 -5.65 -15.60
C GLY A 293 -5.36 -7.11 -15.80
N ALA A 294 -4.39 -8.00 -16.10
CA ALA A 294 -4.65 -9.42 -16.32
C ALA A 294 -5.27 -10.14 -15.09
N ILE A 295 -5.07 -9.59 -13.88
CA ILE A 295 -5.72 -10.10 -12.66
C ILE A 295 -7.24 -9.97 -12.78
N PHE A 296 -7.72 -8.82 -13.24
CA PHE A 296 -9.16 -8.55 -13.39
C PHE A 296 -9.77 -9.28 -14.56
N ASP A 297 -9.00 -9.48 -15.65
CA ASP A 297 -9.42 -10.32 -16.77
C ASP A 297 -9.60 -11.78 -16.29
N ARG A 298 -8.68 -12.26 -15.44
CA ARG A 298 -8.80 -13.59 -14.85
C ARG A 298 -9.99 -13.70 -13.90
N LEU A 299 -10.21 -12.73 -13.02
CA LEU A 299 -11.37 -12.69 -12.13
C LEU A 299 -12.70 -12.68 -12.90
N ALA A 300 -12.76 -11.93 -14.01
CA ALA A 300 -13.93 -11.91 -14.91
C ALA A 300 -14.16 -13.27 -15.58
N GLN A 301 -13.09 -13.94 -16.06
CA GLN A 301 -13.17 -15.29 -16.62
C GLN A 301 -13.63 -16.31 -15.57
N ASP A 302 -13.24 -16.13 -14.31
CA ASP A 302 -13.69 -16.97 -13.20
C ASP A 302 -15.11 -16.64 -12.72
N GLY A 303 -15.82 -15.70 -13.39
CA GLY A 303 -17.23 -15.39 -13.15
C GLY A 303 -17.49 -14.21 -12.19
N MET A 304 -16.49 -13.43 -11.81
CA MET A 304 -16.71 -12.22 -11.00
C MET A 304 -17.42 -11.15 -11.84
N VAL A 305 -18.52 -10.61 -11.31
CA VAL A 305 -19.34 -9.60 -12.00
C VAL A 305 -18.63 -8.25 -12.04
N GLU A 306 -18.91 -7.43 -13.08
CA GLU A 306 -18.26 -6.14 -13.30
C GLU A 306 -18.40 -5.17 -12.11
N HIS A 307 -19.54 -5.21 -11.40
CA HIS A 307 -19.73 -4.38 -10.21
C HIS A 307 -18.69 -4.69 -9.13
N SER A 308 -18.42 -5.96 -8.85
CA SER A 308 -17.38 -6.39 -7.89
C SER A 308 -15.98 -6.05 -8.41
N LEU A 309 -15.73 -6.26 -9.72
CA LEU A 309 -14.44 -5.88 -10.34
C LEU A 309 -14.15 -4.39 -10.21
N ALA A 310 -15.15 -3.53 -10.39
CA ALA A 310 -15.01 -2.08 -10.24
C ALA A 310 -14.65 -1.68 -8.79
N LYS A 311 -15.24 -2.35 -7.78
CA LYS A 311 -14.87 -2.16 -6.38
C LYS A 311 -13.41 -2.53 -6.14
N LEU A 312 -13.00 -3.73 -6.56
CA LEU A 312 -11.63 -4.24 -6.35
C LEU A 312 -10.58 -3.43 -7.09
N ARG A 313 -10.90 -2.89 -8.30
CA ARG A 313 -9.98 -2.05 -9.08
C ARG A 313 -9.63 -0.74 -8.39
N GLY A 314 -10.56 -0.13 -7.65
CA GLY A 314 -10.29 1.16 -7.02
C GLY A 314 -11.46 1.73 -6.21
N GLY A 315 -12.68 1.22 -6.40
CA GLY A 315 -13.84 1.67 -5.64
C GLY A 315 -13.64 1.55 -4.13
N ASN A 316 -13.05 0.45 -3.68
CA ASN A 316 -12.79 0.21 -2.26
C ASN A 316 -11.67 1.13 -1.72
N LEU A 317 -10.65 1.46 -2.51
CA LEU A 317 -9.65 2.46 -2.15
C LEU A 317 -10.31 3.83 -1.92
N MET A 318 -11.20 4.23 -2.84
CA MET A 318 -11.96 5.48 -2.72
C MET A 318 -12.84 5.48 -1.47
N TRP A 319 -13.48 4.35 -1.19
CA TRP A 319 -14.35 4.21 -0.03
C TRP A 319 -13.57 4.31 1.30
N VAL A 320 -12.45 3.59 1.47
CA VAL A 320 -11.64 3.68 2.71
C VAL A 320 -11.03 5.06 2.90
N LEU A 321 -10.60 5.72 1.81
CA LEU A 321 -10.12 7.10 1.86
C LEU A 321 -11.22 8.05 2.35
N GLY A 322 -12.44 7.89 1.85
CA GLY A 322 -13.60 8.70 2.26
C GLY A 322 -14.02 8.50 3.72
N ARG A 323 -13.68 7.38 4.33
CA ARG A 323 -13.94 7.14 5.75
C ARG A 323 -13.03 7.95 6.68
N VAL A 324 -11.82 8.23 6.27
CA VAL A 324 -10.84 8.99 7.07
C VAL A 324 -10.70 10.43 6.61
N SER A 325 -11.04 10.72 5.38
CA SER A 325 -10.94 12.07 4.79
C SER A 325 -12.11 12.33 3.83
N PRO A 326 -13.32 12.57 4.35
CA PRO A 326 -14.49 12.82 3.52
C PRO A 326 -14.36 14.14 2.76
N ASP A 327 -15.02 14.21 1.61
CA ASP A 327 -15.11 15.46 0.87
C ASP A 327 -15.82 16.53 1.71
N GLN A 328 -15.31 17.76 1.68
CA GLN A 328 -15.97 18.87 2.36
C GLN A 328 -17.29 19.22 1.65
N PRO A 329 -18.40 19.46 2.39
CA PRO A 329 -19.64 19.90 1.78
C PRO A 329 -19.42 21.22 0.98
N GLY A 330 -19.68 21.20 -0.33
CA GLY A 330 -19.58 22.35 -1.20
C GLY A 330 -18.24 22.54 -1.95
N ALA A 331 -17.38 21.53 -1.98
CA ALA A 331 -16.15 21.53 -2.78
C ALA A 331 -16.40 20.97 -4.22
N GLU A 332 -17.50 21.42 -4.88
CA GLU A 332 -17.76 21.15 -6.31
C GLU A 332 -17.16 22.21 -7.22
#